data_cb0cb6dbfde2d1ca77e04f78615659f2
#
_entry.id   cb0cb6dbfde2d1ca77e04f78615659f2
#
_cell.length_a   1.000
_cell.length_b   1.000
_cell.length_c   1.000
_cell.angle_alpha   90.00
_cell.angle_beta   90.00
_cell.angle_gamma   90.00
#
_symmetry.space_group_name_H-M   'P 1'
#
loop_
_entity.id
_entity.type
_entity.pdbx_description
1 polymer ?
#
loop_
_entity_poly.entity_id
_entity_poly.type
_entity_poly.pdbx_seq_one_letter_code
_entity_poly.pdbx_strand_id
1 'polypeptide(L)'
;SRPTAVHSGATVPARSGFLVPSRCECVGPVNQSPASPAIAGSTTVNGVRYDYLTDGSDIYRESFRIIREETDLTRFPDDVARVVVRMVHAAGAPDVADDVAFTPGVVAAANAALRAGAPILCDSSMVATGIIASRLPRDNDVVCHIKDPGLAALAAEKSMTKTMAAIDLWLPRLDGAVVAIGNAPTALFRLLEVVAETGVKPAAVIGIPVGFVGAAESKQALAGNDLGLEYLVVHGRRGGSALTVAAVNAIASTAE
;
A
#
# COMPACT_ATOMS: atom_id res chain seq x y z
N SER A 1 45.61 -36.67 32.57
CA SER A 1 46.18 -36.89 31.23
C SER A 1 45.39 -36.08 30.21
N ARG A 2 45.94 -34.94 29.78
CA ARG A 2 45.46 -34.13 28.65
C ARG A 2 46.07 -34.71 27.36
N PRO A 3 45.37 -34.64 26.23
CA PRO A 3 46.03 -34.63 24.93
C PRO A 3 46.03 -33.22 24.33
N THR A 4 47.15 -32.91 23.77
CA THR A 4 47.63 -31.71 23.08
C THR A 4 46.85 -31.43 21.77
N ALA A 5 46.54 -30.13 21.54
CA ALA A 5 46.01 -29.61 20.31
C ALA A 5 47.11 -29.52 19.23
N VAL A 6 46.79 -29.97 18.03
CA VAL A 6 47.60 -29.76 16.81
C VAL A 6 46.92 -28.63 16.00
N HIS A 7 47.64 -27.53 15.83
CA HIS A 7 47.26 -26.46 14.89
C HIS A 7 47.63 -26.88 13.46
N SER A 8 46.64 -27.01 12.61
CA SER A 8 46.79 -27.08 11.15
C SER A 8 46.41 -25.71 10.57
N GLY A 9 47.40 -25.00 10.08
CA GLY A 9 47.22 -23.76 9.36
C GLY A 9 46.68 -24.01 7.95
N ALA A 10 45.51 -23.46 7.65
CA ALA A 10 44.99 -23.39 6.30
C ALA A 10 45.19 -21.97 5.77
N THR A 11 46.11 -21.83 4.80
CA THR A 11 46.36 -20.62 4.00
C THR A 11 45.18 -20.36 3.09
N VAL A 12 44.54 -19.17 3.20
CA VAL A 12 43.49 -18.73 2.32
C VAL A 12 44.12 -18.11 1.07
N PRO A 13 43.78 -18.53 -0.17
CA PRO A 13 44.28 -17.89 -1.37
C PRO A 13 43.60 -16.56 -1.60
N ALA A 14 44.42 -15.56 -1.98
CA ALA A 14 44.01 -14.22 -2.38
C ALA A 14 43.03 -14.28 -3.57
N ARG A 15 41.86 -13.66 -3.45
CA ARG A 15 40.90 -13.51 -4.55
C ARG A 15 41.39 -12.43 -5.51
N SER A 16 41.59 -12.86 -6.74
CA SER A 16 41.85 -12.08 -7.94
C SER A 16 40.73 -11.06 -8.20
N GLY A 17 41.14 -9.90 -8.71
CA GLY A 17 40.34 -8.71 -8.94
C GLY A 17 39.08 -8.95 -9.76
N PHE A 18 38.00 -8.32 -9.31
CA PHE A 18 36.78 -8.11 -10.10
C PHE A 18 37.06 -7.06 -11.17
N LEU A 19 37.11 -7.49 -12.42
CA LEU A 19 36.99 -6.62 -13.58
C LEU A 19 35.54 -6.14 -13.67
N VAL A 20 35.32 -4.86 -13.48
CA VAL A 20 34.06 -4.19 -13.79
C VAL A 20 33.94 -4.11 -15.32
N PRO A 21 32.91 -4.67 -15.98
CA PRO A 21 32.72 -4.44 -17.41
C PRO A 21 32.24 -3.02 -17.63
N SER A 22 33.08 -2.21 -18.25
CA SER A 22 32.71 -0.94 -18.88
C SER A 22 31.98 -1.26 -20.18
N ARG A 23 30.68 -1.07 -20.19
CA ARG A 23 29.75 -0.69 -21.26
C ARG A 23 28.38 -1.27 -21.03
N CYS A 24 27.48 -0.42 -20.57
CA CYS A 24 26.05 -0.61 -20.72
C CYS A 24 25.67 0.00 -22.08
N GLU A 25 25.70 -0.79 -23.13
CA GLU A 25 25.04 -0.47 -24.39
C GLU A 25 23.77 -1.26 -24.45
N CYS A 26 22.64 -0.62 -24.24
CA CYS A 26 21.29 -0.98 -24.70
C CYS A 26 20.30 0.09 -24.24
N VAL A 27 20.37 1.27 -24.86
CA VAL A 27 19.19 2.16 -24.91
C VAL A 27 18.76 2.19 -26.37
N GLY A 28 17.74 1.42 -26.68
CA GLY A 28 17.01 1.54 -27.95
C GLY A 28 16.36 2.92 -28.04
N PRO A 29 15.97 3.39 -29.24
CA PRO A 29 15.43 4.72 -29.42
C PRO A 29 14.16 4.88 -28.62
N VAL A 30 14.18 5.80 -27.65
CA VAL A 30 13.01 6.27 -26.92
C VAL A 30 12.08 6.91 -27.95
N ASN A 31 10.90 6.33 -28.11
CA ASN A 31 9.84 6.86 -28.93
C ASN A 31 9.50 8.26 -28.43
N GLN A 32 9.81 9.29 -29.21
CA GLN A 32 9.52 10.68 -28.87
C GLN A 32 8.02 10.89 -28.98
N SER A 33 7.34 10.92 -27.84
CA SER A 33 5.97 11.46 -27.75
C SER A 33 5.96 12.93 -28.20
N PRO A 34 4.85 13.42 -28.81
CA PRO A 34 4.77 14.78 -29.31
C PRO A 34 4.95 15.79 -28.17
N ALA A 35 5.74 16.81 -28.43
CA ALA A 35 6.10 17.87 -27.49
C ALA A 35 4.85 18.50 -26.86
N SER A 36 4.77 18.44 -25.52
CA SER A 36 3.77 19.18 -24.74
C SER A 36 3.97 20.71 -24.93
N PRO A 37 2.89 21.50 -24.90
CA PRO A 37 2.99 22.94 -25.03
C PRO A 37 3.82 23.53 -23.89
N ALA A 38 4.79 24.38 -24.23
CA ALA A 38 5.69 25.05 -23.30
C ALA A 38 4.89 25.91 -22.32
N ILE A 39 4.92 25.60 -21.03
CA ILE A 39 4.35 26.40 -19.95
C ILE A 39 5.48 27.23 -19.33
N ALA A 40 5.34 28.56 -19.40
CA ALA A 40 6.35 29.52 -18.96
C ALA A 40 6.49 29.55 -17.43
N GLY A 41 7.58 29.03 -16.93
CA GLY A 41 8.03 29.16 -15.55
C GLY A 41 9.45 28.61 -15.43
N SER A 42 10.48 29.46 -15.59
CA SER A 42 11.87 28.97 -15.50
C SER A 42 12.53 29.47 -14.23
N THR A 43 12.97 28.55 -13.40
CA THR A 43 13.84 28.85 -12.26
C THR A 43 15.28 28.54 -12.67
N THR A 44 16.19 29.54 -12.52
CA THR A 44 17.61 29.34 -12.83
C THR A 44 18.39 29.15 -11.53
N VAL A 45 19.04 28.01 -11.36
CA VAL A 45 19.94 27.73 -10.24
C VAL A 45 21.34 27.48 -10.86
N ASN A 46 22.33 28.27 -10.50
CA ASN A 46 23.71 28.18 -11.01
C ASN A 46 23.83 28.17 -12.55
N GLY A 47 22.99 28.94 -13.26
CA GLY A 47 23.00 29.01 -14.73
C GLY A 47 22.39 27.81 -15.45
N VAL A 48 21.89 26.78 -14.73
CA VAL A 48 21.18 25.64 -15.29
C VAL A 48 19.67 25.95 -15.30
N ARG A 49 19.03 25.74 -16.44
CA ARG A 49 17.60 25.92 -16.64
C ARG A 49 16.95 24.56 -16.85
N TYR A 50 15.96 24.24 -16.00
CA TYR A 50 15.14 23.05 -16.15
C TYR A 50 13.76 23.44 -16.68
N ASP A 51 13.23 22.68 -17.63
CA ASP A 51 11.89 22.83 -18.16
C ASP A 51 10.97 21.82 -17.45
N TYR A 52 10.07 22.34 -16.60
CA TYR A 52 9.11 21.52 -15.87
C TYR A 52 7.87 22.31 -15.47
N LEU A 53 6.76 21.61 -15.23
CA LEU A 53 5.51 22.19 -14.73
C LEU A 53 5.70 22.69 -13.30
N THR A 54 5.26 23.91 -13.01
CA THR A 54 5.39 24.53 -11.68
C THR A 54 4.07 24.68 -10.95
N ASP A 55 2.93 24.64 -11.66
CA ASP A 55 1.61 24.69 -11.05
C ASP A 55 1.17 23.30 -10.61
N GLY A 56 0.84 23.14 -9.31
CA GLY A 56 0.49 21.87 -8.74
C GLY A 56 -0.78 21.26 -9.35
N SER A 57 -1.78 22.08 -9.69
CA SER A 57 -3.04 21.61 -10.30
C SER A 57 -2.81 21.13 -11.74
N ASP A 58 -1.92 21.78 -12.47
CA ASP A 58 -1.53 21.37 -13.82
C ASP A 58 -0.78 20.04 -13.79
N ILE A 59 0.15 19.88 -12.81
CA ILE A 59 0.87 18.62 -12.60
C ILE A 59 -0.09 17.47 -12.30
N TYR A 60 -1.09 17.68 -11.44
CA TYR A 60 -2.08 16.65 -11.12
C TYR A 60 -2.93 16.27 -12.34
N ARG A 61 -3.44 17.26 -13.08
CA ARG A 61 -4.24 17.01 -14.30
C ARG A 61 -3.45 16.22 -15.32
N GLU A 62 -2.20 16.62 -15.58
CA GLU A 62 -1.35 15.95 -16.56
C GLU A 62 -1.00 14.53 -16.09
N SER A 63 -0.66 14.35 -14.81
CA SER A 63 -0.40 13.03 -14.24
C SER A 63 -1.59 12.09 -14.41
N PHE A 64 -2.80 12.54 -14.08
CA PHE A 64 -3.99 11.68 -14.21
C PHE A 64 -4.39 11.43 -15.65
N ARG A 65 -4.13 12.37 -16.57
CA ARG A 65 -4.32 12.15 -18.01
C ARG A 65 -3.40 11.02 -18.50
N ILE A 66 -2.10 11.10 -18.19
CA ILE A 66 -1.11 10.09 -18.56
C ILE A 66 -1.49 8.71 -17.98
N ILE A 67 -1.85 8.67 -16.68
CA ILE A 67 -2.24 7.41 -16.03
C ILE A 67 -3.43 6.77 -16.76
N ARG A 68 -4.45 7.55 -17.12
CA ARG A 68 -5.62 7.03 -17.84
C ARG A 68 -5.30 6.57 -19.26
N GLU A 69 -4.28 7.12 -19.89
CA GLU A 69 -3.82 6.69 -21.22
C GLU A 69 -2.96 5.42 -21.16
N GLU A 70 -2.15 5.27 -20.12
CA GLU A 70 -1.20 4.16 -19.96
C GLU A 70 -1.76 2.96 -19.18
N THR A 71 -2.92 3.10 -18.54
CA THR A 71 -3.51 2.06 -17.69
C THR A 71 -4.80 1.53 -18.33
N ASP A 72 -4.92 0.21 -18.45
CA ASP A 72 -6.18 -0.42 -18.83
C ASP A 72 -7.18 -0.37 -17.66
N LEU A 73 -8.11 0.56 -17.74
CA LEU A 73 -9.17 0.76 -16.74
C LEU A 73 -10.51 0.10 -17.13
N THR A 74 -10.59 -0.56 -18.28
CA THR A 74 -11.87 -1.07 -18.86
C THR A 74 -12.57 -2.12 -17.99
N ARG A 75 -11.83 -2.84 -17.18
CA ARG A 75 -12.38 -3.88 -16.28
C ARG A 75 -12.92 -3.32 -14.94
N PHE A 76 -12.70 -2.04 -14.65
CA PHE A 76 -13.10 -1.42 -13.41
C PHE A 76 -14.39 -0.61 -13.59
N PRO A 77 -15.37 -0.74 -12.68
CA PRO A 77 -16.44 0.25 -12.54
C PRO A 77 -15.87 1.64 -12.27
N ASP A 78 -16.57 2.70 -12.66
CA ASP A 78 -16.09 4.08 -12.58
C ASP A 78 -15.58 4.50 -11.19
N ASP A 79 -16.25 4.05 -10.13
CA ASP A 79 -15.87 4.35 -8.74
C ASP A 79 -14.57 3.64 -8.34
N VAL A 80 -14.39 2.39 -8.76
CA VAL A 80 -13.15 1.64 -8.54
C VAL A 80 -12.02 2.18 -9.43
N ALA A 81 -12.31 2.52 -10.70
CA ALA A 81 -11.34 3.10 -11.62
C ALA A 81 -10.68 4.37 -11.04
N ARG A 82 -11.47 5.26 -10.40
CA ARG A 82 -10.93 6.44 -9.70
C ARG A 82 -9.97 6.06 -8.57
N VAL A 83 -10.29 5.04 -7.80
CA VAL A 83 -9.40 4.53 -6.73
C VAL A 83 -8.11 3.98 -7.33
N VAL A 84 -8.21 3.18 -8.40
CA VAL A 84 -7.05 2.60 -9.09
C VAL A 84 -6.14 3.69 -9.67
N VAL A 85 -6.68 4.73 -10.31
CA VAL A 85 -5.88 5.87 -10.81
C VAL A 85 -5.07 6.52 -9.70
N ARG A 86 -5.65 6.71 -8.51
CA ARG A 86 -4.93 7.25 -7.36
C ARG A 86 -3.86 6.29 -6.82
N MET A 87 -4.11 4.99 -6.86
CA MET A 87 -3.13 3.97 -6.47
C MET A 87 -1.95 3.95 -7.46
N VAL A 88 -2.22 3.99 -8.77
CA VAL A 88 -1.21 4.07 -9.82
C VAL A 88 -0.38 5.34 -9.68
N HIS A 89 -1.02 6.50 -9.42
CA HIS A 89 -0.32 7.74 -9.14
C HIS A 89 0.64 7.63 -7.96
N ALA A 90 0.19 7.03 -6.85
CA ALA A 90 1.01 6.87 -5.64
C ALA A 90 2.17 5.88 -5.83
N ALA A 91 2.03 4.92 -6.73
CA ALA A 91 3.06 3.92 -7.04
C ALA A 91 4.03 4.40 -8.14
N GLY A 92 3.60 5.34 -9.02
CA GLY A 92 4.30 5.67 -10.25
C GLY A 92 4.43 4.48 -11.21
N ALA A 93 3.45 3.54 -11.19
CA ALA A 93 3.53 2.25 -11.87
C ALA A 93 2.15 1.83 -12.41
N PRO A 94 1.87 2.00 -13.71
CA PRO A 94 0.59 1.64 -14.33
C PRO A 94 0.21 0.16 -14.17
N ASP A 95 1.20 -0.73 -14.18
CA ASP A 95 1.04 -2.18 -14.04
C ASP A 95 0.53 -2.63 -12.64
N VAL A 96 0.43 -1.72 -11.67
CA VAL A 96 -0.29 -2.00 -10.41
C VAL A 96 -1.76 -2.35 -10.67
N ALA A 97 -2.37 -1.75 -11.68
CA ALA A 97 -3.76 -1.98 -12.04
C ALA A 97 -4.03 -3.45 -12.40
N ASP A 98 -3.08 -4.15 -13.01
CA ASP A 98 -3.22 -5.54 -13.44
C ASP A 98 -3.46 -6.49 -12.25
N ASP A 99 -2.84 -6.17 -11.11
CA ASP A 99 -2.87 -6.97 -9.89
C ASP A 99 -4.03 -6.60 -8.93
N VAL A 100 -4.83 -5.56 -9.24
CA VAL A 100 -5.96 -5.16 -8.37
C VAL A 100 -7.08 -6.18 -8.46
N ALA A 101 -7.55 -6.68 -7.32
CA ALA A 101 -8.79 -7.44 -7.20
C ALA A 101 -9.70 -6.79 -6.14
N PHE A 102 -11.01 -6.86 -6.38
CA PHE A 102 -11.98 -6.14 -5.56
C PHE A 102 -13.36 -6.79 -5.67
N THR A 103 -14.20 -6.54 -4.66
CA THR A 103 -15.64 -6.80 -4.76
C THR A 103 -16.35 -5.59 -5.35
N PRO A 104 -17.40 -5.78 -6.17
CA PRO A 104 -18.10 -4.66 -6.82
C PRO A 104 -18.63 -3.60 -5.86
N GLY A 105 -18.94 -3.97 -4.61
CA GLY A 105 -19.51 -3.08 -3.59
C GLY A 105 -18.49 -2.33 -2.73
N VAL A 106 -17.20 -2.62 -2.81
CA VAL A 106 -16.19 -2.16 -1.84
C VAL A 106 -16.14 -0.64 -1.69
N VAL A 107 -16.14 0.10 -2.81
CA VAL A 107 -16.06 1.57 -2.78
C VAL A 107 -17.34 2.17 -2.19
N ALA A 108 -18.50 1.65 -2.60
CA ALA A 108 -19.79 2.10 -2.11
C ALA A 108 -19.95 1.83 -0.60
N ALA A 109 -19.61 0.62 -0.16
CA ALA A 109 -19.70 0.21 1.25
C ALA A 109 -18.76 1.04 2.14
N ALA A 110 -17.50 1.19 1.74
CA ALA A 110 -16.53 2.00 2.47
C ALA A 110 -16.94 3.48 2.54
N ASN A 111 -17.36 4.07 1.42
CA ASN A 111 -17.80 5.47 1.39
C ASN A 111 -19.07 5.69 2.25
N ALA A 112 -20.05 4.78 2.19
CA ALA A 112 -21.24 4.84 3.02
C ALA A 112 -20.90 4.77 4.51
N ALA A 113 -20.01 3.84 4.91
CA ALA A 113 -19.55 3.72 6.29
C ALA A 113 -18.86 5.00 6.77
N LEU A 114 -17.95 5.58 5.96
CA LEU A 114 -17.27 6.84 6.31
C LEU A 114 -18.27 7.99 6.46
N ARG A 115 -19.26 8.11 5.57
CA ARG A 115 -20.33 9.10 5.68
C ARG A 115 -21.21 8.92 6.92
N ALA A 116 -21.34 7.70 7.40
CA ALA A 116 -22.04 7.39 8.67
C ALA A 116 -21.17 7.67 9.91
N GLY A 117 -19.90 8.06 9.75
CA GLY A 117 -18.98 8.34 10.85
C GLY A 117 -18.19 7.13 11.34
N ALA A 118 -18.16 6.04 10.57
CA ALA A 118 -17.40 4.85 10.94
C ALA A 118 -15.90 5.15 11.08
N PRO A 119 -15.19 4.47 12.01
CA PRO A 119 -13.75 4.62 12.17
C PRO A 119 -12.98 3.97 11.02
N ILE A 120 -11.72 4.41 10.84
CA ILE A 120 -10.74 3.76 9.98
C ILE A 120 -9.72 3.05 10.86
N LEU A 121 -9.64 1.73 10.76
CA LEU A 121 -8.74 0.91 11.56
C LEU A 121 -7.47 0.60 10.75
N CYS A 122 -6.31 1.05 11.22
CA CYS A 122 -5.05 1.02 10.51
C CYS A 122 -4.03 0.09 11.17
N ASP A 123 -3.36 -0.76 10.39
CA ASP A 123 -2.34 -1.69 10.88
C ASP A 123 -0.99 -1.03 11.20
N SER A 124 -0.76 0.17 10.73
CA SER A 124 0.51 0.87 10.90
C SER A 124 0.34 2.37 11.03
N SER A 125 1.31 2.99 11.73
CA SER A 125 1.34 4.46 11.87
C SER A 125 1.49 5.17 10.53
N MET A 126 2.17 4.57 9.53
CA MET A 126 2.31 5.17 8.20
C MET A 126 0.97 5.25 7.48
N VAL A 127 0.14 4.20 7.55
CA VAL A 127 -1.22 4.23 7.00
C VAL A 127 -2.05 5.29 7.72
N ALA A 128 -2.07 5.26 9.06
CA ALA A 128 -2.86 6.22 9.84
C ALA A 128 -2.47 7.69 9.57
N THR A 129 -1.17 7.99 9.51
CA THR A 129 -0.68 9.35 9.26
C THR A 129 -0.92 9.82 7.82
N GLY A 130 -0.97 8.90 6.86
CA GLY A 130 -1.19 9.22 5.46
C GLY A 130 -2.66 9.55 5.11
N ILE A 131 -3.61 9.18 5.96
CA ILE A 131 -5.02 9.51 5.76
C ILE A 131 -5.22 11.02 5.95
N ILE A 132 -5.78 11.66 4.94
CA ILE A 132 -5.96 13.12 4.90
C ILE A 132 -7.28 13.48 5.58
N ALA A 133 -7.21 14.02 6.79
CA ALA A 133 -8.40 14.36 7.59
C ALA A 133 -9.39 15.26 6.85
N SER A 134 -8.91 16.23 6.07
CA SER A 134 -9.78 17.13 5.29
C SER A 134 -10.53 16.46 4.13
N ARG A 135 -10.19 15.23 3.78
CA ARG A 135 -10.89 14.41 2.78
C ARG A 135 -11.96 13.51 3.40
N LEU A 136 -11.93 13.32 4.70
CA LEU A 136 -12.92 12.49 5.40
C LEU A 136 -14.27 13.22 5.43
N PRO A 137 -15.38 12.51 5.16
CA PRO A 137 -16.70 13.13 5.07
C PRO A 137 -17.30 13.52 6.42
N ARG A 138 -16.72 13.06 7.52
CA ARG A 138 -17.08 13.31 8.92
C ARG A 138 -15.81 13.40 9.75
N ASP A 139 -15.96 13.64 11.05
CA ASP A 139 -14.87 13.50 12.04
C ASP A 139 -14.63 12.01 12.31
N ASN A 140 -14.22 11.28 11.25
CA ASN A 140 -13.95 9.86 11.35
C ASN A 140 -12.68 9.63 12.15
N ASP A 141 -12.77 8.80 13.18
CA ASP A 141 -11.59 8.40 13.95
C ASP A 141 -10.63 7.56 13.08
N VAL A 142 -9.36 7.92 13.07
CA VAL A 142 -8.28 7.10 12.48
C VAL A 142 -7.55 6.39 13.62
N VAL A 143 -7.75 5.09 13.75
CA VAL A 143 -7.30 4.27 14.88
C VAL A 143 -6.12 3.40 14.48
N CYS A 144 -5.04 3.47 15.26
CA CYS A 144 -3.87 2.61 15.09
C CYS A 144 -3.23 2.28 16.45
N HIS A 145 -3.34 1.03 16.88
CA HIS A 145 -2.88 0.54 18.17
C HIS A 145 -1.39 0.15 18.23
N ILE A 146 -0.65 0.25 17.11
CA ILE A 146 0.73 -0.26 17.03
C ILE A 146 1.72 0.35 18.02
N LYS A 147 1.40 1.52 18.57
CA LYS A 147 2.19 2.24 19.58
C LYS A 147 1.56 2.20 20.98
N ASP A 148 0.48 1.48 21.17
CA ASP A 148 -0.22 1.46 22.47
C ASP A 148 0.69 0.86 23.55
N PRO A 149 0.68 1.46 24.74
CA PRO A 149 1.36 0.90 25.90
C PRO A 149 0.85 -0.51 26.18
N GLY A 150 1.76 -1.45 26.45
CA GLY A 150 1.40 -2.84 26.74
C GLY A 150 1.19 -3.75 25.52
N LEU A 151 1.07 -3.22 24.29
CA LEU A 151 0.88 -4.06 23.10
C LEU A 151 2.00 -5.09 22.94
N ALA A 152 3.25 -4.71 23.23
CA ALA A 152 4.38 -5.64 23.14
C ALA A 152 4.29 -6.79 24.15
N ALA A 153 3.81 -6.54 25.35
CA ALA A 153 3.57 -7.56 26.37
C ALA A 153 2.43 -8.50 25.96
N LEU A 154 1.32 -7.93 25.48
CA LEU A 154 0.18 -8.70 24.95
C LEU A 154 0.59 -9.60 23.78
N ALA A 155 1.40 -9.09 22.86
CA ALA A 155 1.90 -9.86 21.72
C ALA A 155 2.80 -11.02 22.18
N ALA A 156 3.67 -10.79 23.17
CA ALA A 156 4.53 -11.82 23.73
C ALA A 156 3.73 -12.90 24.48
N GLU A 157 2.76 -12.49 25.31
CA GLU A 157 1.87 -13.40 26.03
C GLU A 157 1.12 -14.34 25.09
N LYS A 158 0.59 -13.78 23.99
CA LYS A 158 -0.16 -14.56 22.98
C LYS A 158 0.74 -15.24 21.92
N SER A 159 2.07 -15.12 22.02
CA SER A 159 3.02 -15.66 21.04
C SER A 159 2.71 -15.24 19.59
N MET A 160 2.35 -13.98 19.38
CA MET A 160 2.00 -13.41 18.09
C MET A 160 2.77 -12.12 17.76
N THR A 161 2.65 -11.61 16.52
CA THR A 161 3.24 -10.33 16.17
C THR A 161 2.48 -9.16 16.82
N LYS A 162 3.14 -8.02 17.00
CA LYS A 162 2.47 -6.80 17.52
C LYS A 162 1.28 -6.39 16.66
N THR A 163 1.37 -6.56 15.34
CA THR A 163 0.27 -6.22 14.44
C THR A 163 -0.92 -7.16 14.63
N MET A 164 -0.70 -8.46 14.82
CA MET A 164 -1.79 -9.39 15.17
C MET A 164 -2.46 -8.99 16.49
N ALA A 165 -1.67 -8.73 17.53
CA ALA A 165 -2.21 -8.32 18.82
C ALA A 165 -2.98 -6.98 18.73
N ALA A 166 -2.55 -6.06 17.86
CA ALA A 166 -3.27 -4.82 17.59
C ALA A 166 -4.64 -5.06 16.93
N ILE A 167 -4.77 -6.09 16.07
CA ILE A 167 -6.05 -6.47 15.46
C ILE A 167 -7.06 -6.94 16.52
N ASP A 168 -6.62 -7.70 17.51
CA ASP A 168 -7.50 -8.14 18.61
C ASP A 168 -8.12 -6.93 19.36
N LEU A 169 -7.43 -5.80 19.43
CA LEU A 169 -7.93 -4.57 20.05
C LEU A 169 -8.99 -3.84 19.18
N TRP A 170 -9.14 -4.21 17.92
CA TRP A 170 -10.14 -3.61 17.04
C TRP A 170 -11.56 -4.10 17.31
N LEU A 171 -11.73 -5.28 17.90
CA LEU A 171 -13.03 -5.96 18.03
C LEU A 171 -14.16 -5.05 18.52
N PRO A 172 -13.97 -4.17 19.54
CA PRO A 172 -15.05 -3.28 20.00
C PRO A 172 -15.49 -2.23 18.97
N ARG A 173 -14.69 -2.01 17.92
CA ARG A 173 -14.90 -0.97 16.90
C ARG A 173 -14.92 -1.53 15.48
N LEU A 174 -14.84 -2.86 15.33
CA LEU A 174 -14.69 -3.53 14.03
C LEU A 174 -15.99 -3.50 13.22
N ASP A 175 -17.14 -3.60 13.90
CA ASP A 175 -18.43 -3.65 13.23
C ASP A 175 -18.68 -2.38 12.41
N GLY A 176 -18.87 -2.57 11.11
CA GLY A 176 -19.08 -1.48 10.16
C GLY A 176 -17.88 -0.54 9.93
N ALA A 177 -16.71 -0.81 10.50
CA ALA A 177 -15.51 -0.01 10.28
C ALA A 177 -14.94 -0.15 8.86
N VAL A 178 -14.14 0.83 8.43
CA VAL A 178 -13.26 0.68 7.27
C VAL A 178 -11.90 0.22 7.74
N VAL A 179 -11.43 -0.93 7.27
CA VAL A 179 -10.13 -1.48 7.64
C VAL A 179 -9.10 -1.16 6.56
N ALA A 180 -7.94 -0.64 6.98
CA ALA A 180 -6.82 -0.25 6.12
C ALA A 180 -5.53 -0.97 6.57
N ILE A 181 -5.19 -2.07 5.91
CA ILE A 181 -3.99 -2.88 6.16
C ILE A 181 -3.01 -2.68 5.01
N GLY A 182 -1.92 -1.95 5.25
CA GLY A 182 -0.93 -1.59 4.25
C GLY A 182 0.49 -2.06 4.57
N ASN A 183 0.71 -2.68 5.70
CA ASN A 183 2.06 -3.08 6.11
C ASN A 183 2.18 -4.59 6.37
N ALA A 184 1.40 -5.15 7.30
CA ALA A 184 1.66 -6.47 7.83
C ALA A 184 0.71 -7.55 7.27
N PRO A 185 1.23 -8.56 6.53
CA PRO A 185 0.44 -9.71 6.11
C PRO A 185 -0.22 -10.46 7.28
N THR A 186 0.47 -10.54 8.41
CA THR A 186 -0.06 -11.18 9.62
C THR A 186 -1.27 -10.46 10.22
N ALA A 187 -1.37 -9.14 10.04
CA ALA A 187 -2.56 -8.38 10.41
C ALA A 187 -3.77 -8.78 9.57
N LEU A 188 -3.57 -9.00 8.26
CA LEU A 188 -4.66 -9.39 7.36
C LEU A 188 -5.16 -10.81 7.65
N PHE A 189 -4.26 -11.75 7.90
CA PHE A 189 -4.66 -13.09 8.35
C PHE A 189 -5.43 -13.04 9.67
N ARG A 190 -4.91 -12.27 10.66
CA ARG A 190 -5.60 -12.18 11.97
C ARG A 190 -6.98 -11.53 11.86
N LEU A 191 -7.15 -10.54 10.99
CA LEU A 191 -8.46 -9.96 10.72
C LEU A 191 -9.46 -11.04 10.23
N LEU A 192 -9.04 -11.87 9.25
CA LEU A 192 -9.90 -12.94 8.72
C LEU A 192 -10.27 -13.96 9.81
N GLU A 193 -9.31 -14.34 10.67
CA GLU A 193 -9.56 -15.22 11.83
C GLU A 193 -10.58 -14.58 12.77
N VAL A 194 -10.39 -13.31 13.17
CA VAL A 194 -11.30 -12.60 14.08
C VAL A 194 -12.71 -12.51 13.50
N VAL A 195 -12.84 -12.21 12.21
CA VAL A 195 -14.16 -12.18 11.55
C VAL A 195 -14.80 -13.57 11.54
N ALA A 196 -14.05 -14.62 11.23
CA ALA A 196 -14.53 -16.00 11.24
C ALA A 196 -14.94 -16.47 12.65
N GLU A 197 -14.15 -16.11 13.67
CA GLU A 197 -14.38 -16.48 15.08
C GLU A 197 -15.60 -15.77 15.67
N THR A 198 -15.82 -14.50 15.34
CA THR A 198 -16.78 -13.64 16.01
C THR A 198 -18.04 -13.34 15.21
N GLY A 199 -17.96 -13.45 13.88
CA GLY A 199 -19.01 -13.01 12.95
C GLY A 199 -19.10 -11.48 12.81
N VAL A 200 -18.30 -10.69 13.54
CA VAL A 200 -18.27 -9.22 13.47
C VAL A 200 -17.53 -8.81 12.20
N LYS A 201 -18.14 -7.96 11.37
CA LYS A 201 -17.60 -7.61 10.04
C LYS A 201 -17.36 -6.12 9.88
N PRO A 202 -16.21 -5.72 9.31
CA PRO A 202 -16.03 -4.36 8.81
C PRO A 202 -16.93 -4.12 7.59
N ALA A 203 -17.21 -2.85 7.31
CA ALA A 203 -17.91 -2.44 6.09
C ALA A 203 -17.09 -2.71 4.83
N ALA A 204 -15.77 -2.52 4.91
CA ALA A 204 -14.84 -2.80 3.83
C ALA A 204 -13.42 -3.02 4.34
N VAL A 205 -12.63 -3.80 3.60
CA VAL A 205 -11.22 -4.10 3.88
C VAL A 205 -10.36 -3.65 2.70
N ILE A 206 -9.53 -2.62 2.91
CA ILE A 206 -8.46 -2.22 1.99
C ILE A 206 -7.21 -2.96 2.43
N GLY A 207 -7.01 -4.16 1.84
CA GLY A 207 -5.99 -5.11 2.27
C GLY A 207 -4.82 -5.18 1.29
N ILE A 208 -3.84 -4.27 1.41
CA ILE A 208 -2.72 -4.14 0.48
C ILE A 208 -1.37 -4.26 1.22
N PRO A 209 -1.15 -5.26 2.09
CA PRO A 209 0.14 -5.42 2.74
C PRO A 209 1.23 -5.73 1.71
N VAL A 210 2.48 -5.37 2.06
CA VAL A 210 3.66 -5.56 1.22
C VAL A 210 4.62 -6.57 1.86
N GLY A 211 5.33 -7.34 1.06
CA GLY A 211 6.40 -8.19 1.58
C GLY A 211 6.65 -9.47 0.80
N PHE A 212 7.62 -10.24 1.33
CA PHE A 212 8.07 -11.50 0.73
C PHE A 212 7.53 -12.74 1.44
N VAL A 213 7.03 -12.58 2.67
CA VAL A 213 6.48 -13.67 3.48
C VAL A 213 5.04 -13.35 3.85
N GLY A 214 4.11 -14.14 3.34
CA GLY A 214 2.69 -14.02 3.65
C GLY A 214 1.93 -12.91 2.93
N ALA A 215 2.59 -11.99 2.20
CA ALA A 215 1.90 -10.87 1.57
C ALA A 215 0.98 -11.31 0.42
N ALA A 216 1.46 -12.16 -0.47
CA ALA A 216 0.64 -12.70 -1.55
C ALA A 216 -0.47 -13.59 -0.99
N GLU A 217 -0.11 -14.46 -0.06
CA GLU A 217 -1.01 -15.46 0.55
C GLU A 217 -2.14 -14.79 1.35
N SER A 218 -1.85 -13.76 2.14
CA SER A 218 -2.87 -13.04 2.92
C SER A 218 -3.90 -12.34 2.04
N LYS A 219 -3.46 -11.77 0.91
CA LYS A 219 -4.36 -11.13 -0.07
C LYS A 219 -5.17 -12.15 -0.85
N GLN A 220 -4.59 -13.30 -1.16
CA GLN A 220 -5.32 -14.42 -1.74
C GLN A 220 -6.39 -14.95 -0.75
N ALA A 221 -6.04 -15.08 0.53
CA ALA A 221 -6.98 -15.48 1.56
C ALA A 221 -8.16 -14.50 1.68
N LEU A 222 -7.89 -13.17 1.63
CA LEU A 222 -8.95 -12.17 1.62
C LEU A 222 -9.80 -12.25 0.34
N ALA A 223 -9.18 -12.38 -0.83
CA ALA A 223 -9.90 -12.42 -2.10
C ALA A 223 -10.72 -13.71 -2.30
N GLY A 224 -10.28 -14.82 -1.70
CA GLY A 224 -10.93 -16.12 -1.80
C GLY A 224 -11.81 -16.48 -0.62
N ASN A 225 -12.05 -15.56 0.34
CA ASN A 225 -12.85 -15.85 1.52
C ASN A 225 -14.35 -15.97 1.19
N ASP A 226 -15.07 -16.74 1.99
CA ASP A 226 -16.52 -16.91 1.97
C ASP A 226 -17.24 -16.15 3.11
N LEU A 227 -16.51 -15.27 3.81
CA LEU A 227 -17.03 -14.49 4.94
C LEU A 227 -17.98 -13.36 4.51
N GLY A 228 -18.09 -13.09 3.21
CA GLY A 228 -18.93 -12.03 2.65
C GLY A 228 -18.38 -10.63 2.95
N LEU A 229 -17.06 -10.46 2.90
CA LEU A 229 -16.39 -9.18 3.09
C LEU A 229 -16.31 -8.40 1.78
N GLU A 230 -16.57 -7.11 1.85
CA GLU A 230 -16.23 -6.17 0.79
C GLU A 230 -14.73 -5.85 0.88
N TYR A 231 -13.98 -6.01 -0.22
CA TYR A 231 -12.53 -5.86 -0.19
C TYR A 231 -11.94 -5.24 -1.45
N LEU A 232 -10.74 -4.67 -1.29
CA LEU A 232 -9.83 -4.28 -2.35
C LEU A 232 -8.41 -4.71 -1.98
N VAL A 233 -7.75 -5.44 -2.88
CA VAL A 233 -6.37 -5.93 -2.74
C VAL A 233 -5.53 -5.62 -3.98
N VAL A 234 -4.20 -5.68 -3.85
CA VAL A 234 -3.24 -5.79 -4.96
C VAL A 234 -2.53 -7.12 -4.81
N HIS A 235 -2.77 -8.07 -5.70
CA HIS A 235 -2.20 -9.41 -5.62
C HIS A 235 -0.66 -9.41 -5.64
N GLY A 236 -0.06 -10.54 -5.30
CA GLY A 236 1.38 -10.70 -5.28
C GLY A 236 2.05 -10.04 -4.07
N ARG A 237 3.34 -9.70 -4.20
CA ARG A 237 4.16 -9.10 -3.13
C ARG A 237 4.03 -7.58 -3.04
N ARG A 238 3.55 -6.94 -4.11
CA ARG A 238 3.38 -5.51 -4.24
C ARG A 238 2.29 -5.00 -3.31
N GLY A 239 2.50 -3.83 -2.73
CA GLY A 239 1.57 -3.23 -1.78
C GLY A 239 2.26 -2.11 -1.00
N GLY A 240 1.75 -1.86 0.22
CA GLY A 240 2.37 -0.92 1.14
C GLY A 240 1.46 0.24 1.54
N SER A 241 1.90 0.97 2.55
CA SER A 241 1.13 2.06 3.15
C SER A 241 0.72 3.13 2.14
N ALA A 242 1.58 3.48 1.17
CA ALA A 242 1.27 4.50 0.17
C ALA A 242 0.07 4.11 -0.71
N LEU A 243 0.05 2.87 -1.22
CA LEU A 243 -1.07 2.35 -2.02
C LEU A 243 -2.37 2.28 -1.21
N THR A 244 -2.29 1.79 0.03
CA THR A 244 -3.43 1.69 0.94
C THR A 244 -4.02 3.05 1.26
N VAL A 245 -3.17 4.03 1.59
CA VAL A 245 -3.56 5.41 1.85
C VAL A 245 -4.18 6.06 0.62
N ALA A 246 -3.60 5.86 -0.56
CA ALA A 246 -4.15 6.38 -1.81
C ALA A 246 -5.56 5.85 -2.07
N ALA A 247 -5.78 4.54 -1.84
CA ALA A 247 -7.11 3.93 -1.96
C ALA A 247 -8.11 4.52 -0.95
N VAL A 248 -7.75 4.59 0.34
CA VAL A 248 -8.64 5.14 1.38
C VAL A 248 -9.00 6.61 1.10
N ASN A 249 -8.01 7.45 0.77
CA ASN A 249 -8.24 8.86 0.47
C ASN A 249 -9.11 9.08 -0.79
N ALA A 250 -8.99 8.19 -1.80
CA ALA A 250 -9.80 8.21 -3.00
C ALA A 250 -11.26 7.78 -2.74
N ILE A 251 -11.46 6.83 -1.82
CA ILE A 251 -12.80 6.39 -1.38
C ILE A 251 -13.48 7.48 -0.53
N ALA A 252 -12.72 8.13 0.35
CA ALA A 252 -13.24 9.14 1.27
C ALA A 252 -13.77 10.40 0.54
N SER A 253 -13.13 10.80 -0.55
CA SER A 253 -13.47 11.98 -1.30
C SER A 253 -13.40 11.76 -2.82
N THR A 254 -14.40 12.28 -3.54
CA THR A 254 -14.43 12.28 -5.01
C THR A 254 -13.63 13.44 -5.63
N ALA A 255 -13.09 14.35 -4.81
CA ALA A 255 -12.23 15.43 -5.30
C ALA A 255 -10.91 14.86 -5.83
N GLU A 256 -10.63 15.15 -7.09
CA GLU A 256 -9.34 14.85 -7.75
C GLU A 256 -8.28 15.90 -7.42
#